data_4f8774c37227832ca840ed8b9ba3804f
#
_entry.id   4f8774c37227832ca840ed8b9ba3804f
#
_cell.length_a   1.000
_cell.length_b   1.000
_cell.length_c   1.000
_cell.angle_alpha   90.00
_cell.angle_beta   90.00
_cell.angle_gamma   90.00
#
_symmetry.space_group_name_H-M   'P 1'
#
loop_
_entity.id
_entity.type
_entity.pdbx_description
1 polymer ?
#
loop_
_entity_poly.entity_id
_entity_poly.type
_entity_poly.pdbx_seq_one_letter_code
_entity_poly.pdbx_strand_id
1 'polypeptide(L)'
;MENKLVFDKEAVVQVTKEFTFDSCHQLKEYKGKCARLHGHTYKLQVTLEGTVDDIGMVMDFKVLKELVEEFIIKDLDHYNLNDRLDFNTTAENMVVYFYSVIDACISGIKKPISLVEVKLWETPTSFATYRGE
;
A
#
# COMPACT_ATOMS: atom_id res chain seq x y z
N MET A 1 2.73 -2.44 -47.95
CA MET A 1 2.81 -3.12 -46.64
C MET A 1 2.63 -2.12 -45.53
N GLU A 2 1.71 -2.41 -44.62
CA GLU A 2 1.52 -1.55 -43.46
C GLU A 2 2.60 -1.79 -42.42
N ASN A 3 3.17 -0.70 -41.89
CA ASN A 3 4.13 -0.76 -40.78
C ASN A 3 3.38 -0.54 -39.47
N LYS A 4 3.02 -1.63 -38.82
CA LYS A 4 2.43 -1.56 -37.49
C LYS A 4 3.51 -1.51 -36.44
N LEU A 5 3.29 -0.72 -35.42
CA LEU A 5 4.16 -0.71 -34.25
C LEU A 5 4.03 -2.05 -33.51
N VAL A 6 5.16 -2.55 -33.06
CA VAL A 6 5.22 -3.83 -32.36
C VAL A 6 4.99 -3.57 -30.87
N PHE A 7 4.11 -4.37 -30.29
CA PHE A 7 3.84 -4.36 -28.85
C PHE A 7 4.51 -5.57 -28.19
N ASP A 8 5.30 -5.32 -27.15
CA ASP A 8 5.97 -6.35 -26.37
C ASP A 8 5.08 -6.85 -25.25
N LYS A 9 4.48 -8.02 -25.44
CA LYS A 9 3.60 -8.66 -24.44
C LYS A 9 4.33 -9.15 -23.21
N GLU A 10 5.65 -9.26 -23.25
CA GLU A 10 6.47 -9.76 -22.17
C GLU A 10 7.05 -8.65 -21.30
N ALA A 11 6.80 -7.40 -21.68
CA ALA A 11 7.27 -6.25 -20.90
C ALA A 11 6.66 -6.28 -19.49
N VAL A 12 7.51 -6.06 -18.51
CA VAL A 12 7.07 -5.94 -17.10
C VAL A 12 6.76 -4.48 -16.82
N VAL A 13 5.54 -4.23 -16.36
CA VAL A 13 5.05 -2.88 -16.10
C VAL A 13 4.70 -2.76 -14.61
N GLN A 14 5.07 -1.64 -14.02
CA GLN A 14 4.65 -1.31 -12.65
C GLN A 14 3.40 -0.44 -12.69
N VAL A 15 2.44 -0.77 -11.85
CA VAL A 15 1.23 0.02 -11.63
C VAL A 15 1.18 0.44 -10.17
N THR A 16 0.80 1.69 -9.93
CA THR A 16 0.82 2.29 -8.60
C THR A 16 -0.52 2.95 -8.32
N LYS A 17 -1.04 2.74 -7.12
CA LYS A 17 -2.23 3.42 -6.65
C LYS A 17 -1.99 4.00 -5.27
N GLU A 18 -2.56 5.18 -5.05
CA GLU A 18 -2.46 5.89 -3.78
C GLU A 18 -3.81 5.95 -3.08
N PHE A 19 -3.75 5.94 -1.75
CA PHE A 19 -4.90 5.97 -0.86
C PHE A 19 -4.62 6.95 0.27
N THR A 20 -5.66 7.53 0.85
CA THR A 20 -5.52 8.34 2.05
C THR A 20 -6.47 7.83 3.12
N PHE A 21 -6.06 7.99 4.37
CA PHE A 21 -6.92 7.74 5.51
C PHE A 21 -6.49 8.63 6.67
N ASP A 22 -7.45 8.95 7.54
CA ASP A 22 -7.21 9.79 8.71
C ASP A 22 -7.27 8.91 9.95
N SER A 23 -6.26 9.01 10.80
CA SER A 23 -6.20 8.22 12.03
C SER A 23 -5.42 8.97 13.10
N CYS A 24 -5.66 8.64 14.34
CA CYS A 24 -4.85 9.13 15.44
C CYS A 24 -4.06 8.00 16.07
N HIS A 25 -3.01 8.36 16.77
CA HIS A 25 -2.18 7.40 17.51
C HIS A 25 -1.33 8.07 18.58
N GLN A 26 -0.73 7.22 19.40
CA GLN A 26 0.26 7.57 20.40
C GLN A 26 1.43 6.60 20.23
N LEU A 27 2.66 7.11 20.21
CA LEU A 27 3.84 6.24 20.14
C LEU A 27 4.24 5.78 21.53
N LYS A 28 4.47 4.48 21.68
CA LYS A 28 4.91 3.85 22.92
C LYS A 28 6.40 4.07 23.11
N GLU A 29 6.82 4.28 24.34
CA GLU A 29 8.22 4.42 24.72
C GLU A 29 8.96 5.58 24.03
N TYR A 30 8.22 6.52 23.46
CA TYR A 30 8.75 7.70 22.82
C TYR A 30 8.64 8.90 23.76
N LYS A 31 9.72 9.70 23.80
CA LYS A 31 9.75 10.93 24.62
C LYS A 31 9.61 12.13 23.69
N GLY A 32 8.54 12.91 23.84
CA GLY A 32 8.29 14.08 23.04
C GLY A 32 6.83 14.21 22.65
N LYS A 33 6.53 15.08 21.69
CA LYS A 33 5.15 15.37 21.27
C LYS A 33 4.41 14.14 20.74
N CYS A 34 5.13 13.25 20.07
CA CYS A 34 4.53 12.04 19.48
C CYS A 34 4.12 11.00 20.51
N ALA A 35 4.55 11.13 21.78
CA ALA A 35 4.06 10.31 22.88
C ALA A 35 2.64 10.69 23.30
N ARG A 36 2.13 11.83 22.84
CA ARG A 36 0.76 12.27 23.09
C ARG A 36 -0.13 11.82 21.94
N LEU A 37 -1.40 11.65 22.23
CA LEU A 37 -2.40 11.35 21.20
C LEU A 37 -2.44 12.49 20.18
N HIS A 38 -2.26 12.15 18.91
CA HIS A 38 -2.30 13.12 17.81
C HIS A 38 -2.76 12.39 16.54
N GLY A 39 -3.14 13.17 15.54
CA GLY A 39 -3.67 12.62 14.29
C GLY A 39 -2.85 13.02 13.07
N HIS A 40 -2.99 12.21 12.04
CA HIS A 40 -2.40 12.43 10.72
C HIS A 40 -3.39 12.07 9.62
N THR A 41 -3.22 12.71 8.47
CA THR A 41 -3.75 12.20 7.21
C THR A 41 -2.65 11.37 6.57
N TYR A 42 -2.80 10.07 6.64
CA TYR A 42 -1.83 9.14 6.06
C TYR A 42 -2.05 9.01 4.56
N LYS A 43 -0.96 8.85 3.81
CA LYS A 43 -1.04 8.44 2.41
C LYS A 43 -0.33 7.11 2.24
N LEU A 44 -1.04 6.15 1.65
CA LEU A 44 -0.53 4.81 1.37
C LEU A 44 -0.35 4.67 -0.13
N GLN A 45 0.82 4.25 -0.57
CA GLN A 45 1.10 4.00 -1.99
C GLN A 45 1.47 2.54 -2.17
N VAL A 46 0.81 1.88 -3.11
CA VAL A 46 1.01 0.46 -3.40
C VAL A 46 1.47 0.32 -4.85
N THR A 47 2.59 -0.34 -5.06
CA THR A 47 3.15 -0.60 -6.39
C THR A 47 3.23 -2.09 -6.65
N LEU A 48 2.57 -2.53 -7.71
CA LEU A 48 2.60 -3.90 -8.21
C LEU A 48 3.35 -3.94 -9.52
N GLU A 49 3.86 -5.11 -9.90
CA GLU A 49 4.41 -5.30 -11.24
C GLU A 49 3.99 -6.62 -11.83
N GLY A 50 3.99 -6.68 -13.15
CA GLY A 50 3.70 -7.88 -13.89
C GLY A 50 3.62 -7.61 -15.38
N THR A 51 3.30 -8.63 -16.14
CA THR A 51 2.97 -8.49 -17.55
C THR A 51 1.48 -8.20 -17.69
N VAL A 52 1.10 -7.60 -18.81
CA VAL A 52 -0.31 -7.28 -19.06
C VAL A 52 -1.09 -8.52 -19.46
N ASP A 53 -2.36 -8.54 -19.10
CA ASP A 53 -3.30 -9.60 -19.52
C ASP A 53 -3.88 -9.29 -20.91
N ASP A 54 -4.89 -10.08 -21.31
CA ASP A 54 -5.49 -9.99 -22.66
C ASP A 54 -6.14 -8.63 -22.95
N ILE A 55 -6.51 -7.89 -21.91
CA ILE A 55 -7.09 -6.55 -22.06
C ILE A 55 -6.10 -5.43 -21.76
N GLY A 56 -4.82 -5.77 -21.56
CA GLY A 56 -3.77 -4.80 -21.36
C GLY A 56 -3.57 -4.31 -19.94
N MET A 57 -3.97 -5.10 -18.94
CA MET A 57 -3.86 -4.71 -17.52
C MET A 57 -2.93 -5.65 -16.75
N VAL A 58 -2.03 -5.07 -15.96
CA VAL A 58 -1.32 -5.81 -14.90
C VAL A 58 -2.32 -6.18 -13.81
N MET A 59 -3.09 -5.20 -13.37
CA MET A 59 -4.19 -5.36 -12.43
C MET A 59 -5.17 -4.20 -12.62
N ASP A 60 -6.45 -4.49 -12.56
CA ASP A 60 -7.48 -3.46 -12.57
C ASP A 60 -7.35 -2.60 -11.31
N PHE A 61 -7.19 -1.28 -11.48
CA PHE A 61 -7.08 -0.35 -10.34
C PHE A 61 -8.30 -0.40 -9.42
N LYS A 62 -9.47 -0.70 -9.96
CA LYS A 62 -10.70 -0.85 -9.17
C LYS A 62 -10.59 -2.06 -8.22
N VAL A 63 -10.04 -3.17 -8.70
CA VAL A 63 -9.83 -4.38 -7.88
C VAL A 63 -8.81 -4.10 -6.78
N LEU A 64 -7.71 -3.43 -7.12
CA LEU A 64 -6.70 -3.04 -6.14
C LEU A 64 -7.30 -2.11 -5.07
N LYS A 65 -8.12 -1.15 -5.49
CA LYS A 65 -8.81 -0.25 -4.57
C LYS A 65 -9.69 -1.01 -3.60
N GLU A 66 -10.54 -1.90 -4.10
CA GLU A 66 -11.45 -2.70 -3.27
C GLU A 66 -10.69 -3.54 -2.25
N LEU A 67 -9.57 -4.12 -2.67
CA LEU A 67 -8.72 -4.95 -1.82
C LEU A 67 -8.12 -4.13 -0.66
N VAL A 68 -7.51 -3.01 -0.99
CA VAL A 68 -6.84 -2.18 0.03
C VAL A 68 -7.88 -1.54 0.97
N GLU A 69 -9.01 -1.11 0.45
CA GLU A 69 -10.08 -0.56 1.28
C GLU A 69 -10.65 -1.60 2.25
N GLU A 70 -10.90 -2.81 1.77
CA GLU A 70 -11.47 -3.88 2.59
C GLU A 70 -10.52 -4.36 3.68
N PHE A 71 -9.23 -4.56 3.36
CA PHE A 71 -8.29 -5.20 4.26
C PHE A 71 -7.45 -4.23 5.10
N ILE A 72 -7.43 -2.96 4.76
CA ILE A 72 -6.61 -1.96 5.46
C ILE A 72 -7.44 -0.72 5.85
N ILE A 73 -7.91 0.03 4.86
CA ILE A 73 -8.48 1.37 5.10
C ILE A 73 -9.73 1.31 6.00
N LYS A 74 -10.62 0.40 5.72
CA LYS A 74 -11.87 0.21 6.44
C LYS A 74 -11.68 0.06 7.95
N ASP A 75 -10.60 -0.62 8.35
CA ASP A 75 -10.33 -0.92 9.76
C ASP A 75 -9.56 0.19 10.48
N LEU A 76 -8.97 1.12 9.74
CA LEU A 76 -8.07 2.12 10.31
C LEU A 76 -8.56 3.56 10.15
N ASP A 77 -9.32 3.85 9.09
CA ASP A 77 -9.78 5.21 8.79
C ASP A 77 -10.75 5.68 9.87
N HIS A 78 -10.47 6.84 10.45
CA HIS A 78 -11.23 7.46 11.55
C HIS A 78 -11.23 6.65 12.85
N TYR A 79 -10.16 5.87 13.05
CA TYR A 79 -9.95 5.13 14.30
C TYR A 79 -8.65 5.55 14.97
N ASN A 80 -8.53 5.22 16.26
CA ASN A 80 -7.25 5.25 16.96
C ASN A 80 -6.49 3.98 16.61
N LEU A 81 -5.33 4.14 15.96
CA LEU A 81 -4.53 3.00 15.51
C LEU A 81 -4.11 2.07 16.65
N ASN A 82 -3.90 2.63 17.84
CA ASN A 82 -3.52 1.83 19.01
C ASN A 82 -4.61 0.85 19.46
N ASP A 83 -5.87 1.13 19.10
CA ASP A 83 -7.00 0.24 19.38
C ASP A 83 -7.17 -0.85 18.32
N ARG A 84 -6.54 -0.70 17.17
CA ARG A 84 -6.71 -1.58 16.01
C ARG A 84 -5.50 -2.45 15.73
N LEU A 85 -4.31 -2.00 16.11
CA LEU A 85 -3.03 -2.67 15.82
C LEU A 85 -2.33 -3.00 17.14
N ASP A 86 -1.71 -4.17 17.21
CA ASP A 86 -1.08 -4.68 18.43
C ASP A 86 0.43 -4.44 18.50
N PHE A 87 0.93 -3.51 17.69
CA PHE A 87 2.33 -3.11 17.68
C PHE A 87 2.44 -1.59 17.81
N ASN A 88 3.66 -1.09 18.06
CA ASN A 88 3.88 0.34 18.13
C ASN A 88 3.64 0.96 16.73
N THR A 89 2.73 1.92 16.63
CA THR A 89 2.19 2.42 15.37
C THR A 89 3.06 3.46 14.70
N THR A 90 4.35 3.18 14.61
CA THR A 90 5.29 3.95 13.79
C THR A 90 5.01 3.70 12.30
N ALA A 91 5.36 4.65 11.45
CA ALA A 91 5.23 4.47 10.00
C ALA A 91 6.01 3.25 9.53
N GLU A 92 7.16 2.98 10.13
CA GLU A 92 8.01 1.83 9.80
C GLU A 92 7.31 0.50 10.08
N ASN A 93 6.73 0.35 11.26
CA ASN A 93 5.99 -0.88 11.61
C ASN A 93 4.73 -1.02 10.77
N MET A 94 4.03 0.08 10.54
CA MET A 94 2.78 0.05 9.76
C MET A 94 3.05 -0.33 8.30
N VAL A 95 4.12 0.19 7.68
CA VAL A 95 4.41 -0.13 6.28
C VAL A 95 4.76 -1.60 6.09
N VAL A 96 5.45 -2.20 7.05
CA VAL A 96 5.74 -3.65 7.05
C VAL A 96 4.45 -4.46 7.17
N TYR A 97 3.57 -4.07 8.07
CA TYR A 97 2.27 -4.70 8.25
C TYR A 97 1.42 -4.61 6.99
N PHE A 98 1.32 -3.41 6.39
CA PHE A 98 0.54 -3.21 5.16
C PHE A 98 1.09 -4.03 4.00
N TYR A 99 2.41 -4.10 3.87
CA TYR A 99 3.04 -4.95 2.86
C TYR A 99 2.60 -6.41 3.03
N SER A 100 2.65 -6.92 4.24
CA SER A 100 2.27 -8.32 4.53
C SER A 100 0.81 -8.60 4.18
N VAL A 101 -0.09 -7.68 4.53
CA VAL A 101 -1.53 -7.82 4.22
C VAL A 101 -1.76 -7.84 2.71
N ILE A 102 -1.18 -6.89 2.00
CA ILE A 102 -1.36 -6.75 0.55
C ILE A 102 -0.72 -7.93 -0.18
N ASP A 103 0.48 -8.34 0.23
CA ASP A 103 1.18 -9.47 -0.38
C ASP A 103 0.37 -10.76 -0.26
N ALA A 104 -0.22 -11.00 0.91
CA ALA A 104 -1.11 -12.15 1.12
C ALA A 104 -2.32 -12.11 0.17
N CYS A 105 -2.92 -10.94 -0.02
CA CYS A 105 -4.06 -10.77 -0.93
C CYS A 105 -3.65 -10.97 -2.39
N ILE A 106 -2.50 -10.43 -2.80
CA ILE A 106 -1.99 -10.55 -4.17
C ILE A 106 -1.64 -12.00 -4.49
N SER A 107 -1.07 -12.73 -3.53
CA SER A 107 -0.71 -14.13 -3.70
C SER A 107 -1.91 -15.03 -3.99
N GLY A 108 -3.11 -14.62 -3.58
CA GLY A 108 -4.34 -15.35 -3.87
C GLY A 108 -4.90 -15.11 -5.27
N ILE A 109 -4.34 -14.18 -6.02
CA ILE A 109 -4.80 -13.84 -7.37
C ILE A 109 -4.01 -14.68 -8.38
N LYS A 110 -4.75 -15.33 -9.31
CA LYS A 110 -4.14 -16.18 -10.34
C LYS A 110 -3.66 -15.35 -11.53
N LYS A 111 -2.67 -14.50 -11.31
CA LYS A 111 -2.03 -13.68 -12.34
C LYS A 111 -0.55 -13.55 -12.02
N PRO A 112 0.32 -13.32 -13.02
CA PRO A 112 1.76 -13.16 -12.78
C PRO A 112 2.08 -11.75 -12.27
N ILE A 113 1.56 -11.40 -11.10
CA ILE A 113 1.78 -10.12 -10.45
C ILE A 113 2.51 -10.30 -9.14
N SER A 114 3.32 -9.31 -8.79
CA SER A 114 4.00 -9.28 -7.50
C SER A 114 3.93 -7.88 -6.89
N LEU A 115 3.98 -7.84 -5.58
CA LEU A 115 4.06 -6.59 -4.85
C LEU A 115 5.51 -6.11 -4.86
N VAL A 116 5.74 -4.92 -5.39
CA VAL A 116 7.09 -4.33 -5.50
C VAL A 116 7.44 -3.58 -4.22
N GLU A 117 6.57 -2.67 -3.82
CA GLU A 117 6.82 -1.86 -2.63
C GLU A 117 5.52 -1.27 -2.09
N VAL A 118 5.58 -0.90 -0.83
CA VAL A 118 4.56 -0.11 -0.16
C VAL A 118 5.25 1.10 0.46
N LYS A 119 4.65 2.27 0.29
CA LYS A 119 5.09 3.50 0.94
C LYS A 119 3.98 4.05 1.80
N LEU A 120 4.33 4.54 2.98
CA LEU A 120 3.37 5.15 3.89
C LEU A 120 3.90 6.51 4.33
N TRP A 121 3.19 7.57 3.95
CA TRP A 121 3.44 8.93 4.42
C TRP A 121 2.64 9.17 5.69
N GLU A 122 3.34 9.51 6.75
CA GLU A 122 2.72 9.98 7.99
C GLU A 122 2.38 11.46 7.88
N THR A 123 3.28 12.22 7.24
CA THR A 123 3.08 13.64 6.90
C THR A 123 3.42 13.82 5.42
N PRO A 124 3.10 14.98 4.80
CA PRO A 124 3.45 15.21 3.39
C PRO A 124 4.94 15.07 3.07
N THR A 125 5.81 15.17 4.06
CA THR A 125 7.26 15.18 3.86
C THR A 125 8.00 14.01 4.51
N SER A 126 7.28 13.13 5.22
CA SER A 126 7.90 12.03 5.97
C SER A 126 7.22 10.72 5.67
N PHE A 127 7.97 9.77 5.14
CA PHE A 127 7.41 8.48 4.75
C PHE A 127 8.40 7.34 4.96
N ALA A 128 7.87 6.14 5.09
CA ALA A 128 8.63 4.89 5.14
C ALA A 128 8.31 4.04 3.92
N THR A 129 9.28 3.26 3.46
CA THR A 129 9.16 2.37 2.30
C THR A 129 9.59 0.97 2.69
N TYR A 130 8.84 -0.03 2.26
CA TYR A 130 9.21 -1.44 2.43
C TYR A 130 9.00 -2.21 1.13
N ARG A 131 9.99 -3.04 0.77
CA ARG A 131 10.01 -3.83 -0.46
C ARG A 131 10.03 -5.33 -0.22
N GLY A 132 9.73 -5.76 1.00
CA GLY A 132 9.70 -7.19 1.34
C GLY A 132 11.06 -7.80 1.64
N GLU A 133 12.02 -6.98 1.99
CA GLU A 133 13.39 -7.42 2.24
C GLU A 133 13.63 -7.86 3.69
#